data_8ac457ab8003bc041f2b023990fa4845
#
_entry.id   8ac457ab8003bc041f2b023990fa4845
#
_cell.length_a   1.000
_cell.length_b   1.000
_cell.length_c   1.000
_cell.angle_alpha   90.00
_cell.angle_beta   90.00
_cell.angle_gamma   90.00
#
_symmetry.space_group_name_H-M   'P 1'
#
loop_
_entity.id
_entity.type
_entity.pdbx_description
1 polymer ?
#
loop_
_entity_poly.entity_id
_entity_poly.type
_entity_poly.pdbx_seq_one_letter_code
_entity_poly.pdbx_strand_id
1 'polypeptide(L)'
;MRLTRPSLVSAASIAAVAALALSACGGGDSATEASASSSAASSSRLVVATTVSPITSIVSAVAGDNVTIEGIVPEGTNSHTFEPEPQAAELLNKADLIFINGLKLEDPTLQLAEANKKEGAEIVELGTIVLPESEYIYDFSFPEEDGKPNPHLWTDPGYAVTYADIVRQKLTERDPANAAEYQANFEAFKAEADKLAAAVSADQASVPQGQLKLVTYHDAYAYFAKNFGWEVVGAIQPSSFDEPTPAEVTGLIEQIRSQGVPTIFGSEVFPSAVLEAIAAETGVRYEDSLRDDDLPGAPGEAQHSLLELLRYNYRTMISGLGGQPTQLDALVFERTVPDTAFYPQ
;
A
#
# COMPACT_ATOMS: atom_id res chain seq x y z
N MET A 1 -51.25 -14.08 -32.57
CA MET A 1 -52.49 -14.82 -32.22
C MET A 1 -52.67 -14.72 -30.71
N ARG A 2 -53.71 -13.97 -30.30
CA ARG A 2 -54.57 -13.99 -29.12
C ARG A 2 -53.85 -14.19 -27.76
N LEU A 3 -53.79 -13.12 -26.91
CA LEU A 3 -54.87 -12.72 -25.94
C LEU A 3 -55.17 -13.82 -24.90
N THR A 4 -54.96 -13.58 -23.62
CA THR A 4 -55.96 -12.94 -22.74
C THR A 4 -55.44 -12.83 -21.29
N ARG A 5 -55.59 -11.65 -20.71
CA ARG A 5 -55.90 -11.40 -19.28
C ARG A 5 -57.38 -11.81 -19.02
N PRO A 6 -57.94 -11.80 -17.84
CA PRO A 6 -57.89 -10.87 -16.69
C PRO A 6 -58.06 -11.55 -15.34
N SER A 7 -58.06 -10.94 -14.23
CA SER A 7 -58.89 -9.99 -13.44
C SER A 7 -58.99 -10.48 -12.00
N LEU A 8 -58.86 -9.58 -11.09
CA LEU A 8 -59.76 -8.85 -10.17
C LEU A 8 -60.00 -9.53 -8.80
N VAL A 9 -59.78 -8.81 -7.76
CA VAL A 9 -60.63 -8.02 -6.84
C VAL A 9 -60.87 -8.68 -5.46
N SER A 10 -60.59 -7.99 -4.37
CA SER A 10 -61.40 -7.40 -3.28
C SER A 10 -60.57 -7.36 -2.00
N ALA A 11 -60.29 -6.33 -1.33
CA ALA A 11 -61.04 -5.25 -0.61
C ALA A 11 -61.93 -5.74 0.54
N ALA A 12 -61.59 -5.34 1.77
CA ALA A 12 -62.42 -4.91 2.91
C ALA A 12 -61.52 -4.76 4.15
N SER A 13 -61.26 -3.65 4.72
CA SER A 13 -62.02 -2.61 5.44
C SER A 13 -62.48 -2.98 6.85
N ILE A 14 -62.36 -1.96 7.76
CA ILE A 14 -63.11 -1.73 9.02
C ILE A 14 -62.44 -2.28 10.29
N ALA A 15 -62.34 -1.60 11.44
CA ALA A 15 -62.68 -0.24 11.92
C ALA A 15 -61.94 0.03 13.23
N ALA A 16 -61.91 1.29 13.60
CA ALA A 16 -61.42 1.91 14.82
C ALA A 16 -62.27 1.60 16.04
N VAL A 17 -61.63 1.58 17.23
CA VAL A 17 -62.31 2.02 18.47
C VAL A 17 -61.34 2.79 19.33
N ALA A 18 -61.66 4.03 19.58
CA ALA A 18 -61.06 4.91 20.58
C ALA A 18 -61.73 4.66 21.93
N ALA A 19 -60.94 4.66 23.00
CA ALA A 19 -61.47 4.86 24.35
C ALA A 19 -60.55 5.77 25.13
N LEU A 20 -61.03 6.99 25.36
CA LEU A 20 -60.53 7.93 26.36
C LEU A 20 -61.03 7.49 27.75
N ALA A 21 -60.16 7.53 28.75
CA ALA A 21 -60.54 7.67 30.14
C ALA A 21 -59.55 8.62 30.87
N LEU A 22 -60.06 9.77 31.24
CA LEU A 22 -59.48 10.67 32.23
C LEU A 22 -59.86 10.20 33.65
N SER A 23 -58.94 10.31 34.60
CA SER A 23 -59.12 10.70 35.99
C SER A 23 -57.72 10.76 36.63
N ALA A 24 -57.21 11.87 37.02
CA ALA A 24 -57.46 12.80 38.13
C ALA A 24 -56.68 12.44 39.41
N CYS A 25 -55.70 13.28 39.71
CA CYS A 25 -55.19 13.77 41.01
C CYS A 25 -54.82 12.78 42.14
N GLY A 26 -53.56 12.95 42.61
CA GLY A 26 -53.15 12.63 43.99
C GLY A 26 -51.63 12.69 44.19
N GLY A 27 -51.17 13.70 44.89
CA GLY A 27 -49.86 14.21 45.21
C GLY A 27 -48.83 13.26 45.74
N GLY A 28 -47.59 13.73 45.64
CA GLY A 28 -46.54 13.40 46.62
C GLY A 28 -45.25 12.86 46.01
N ASP A 29 -44.23 13.62 46.23
CA ASP A 29 -42.82 13.30 46.29
C ASP A 29 -41.99 13.26 45.00
N SER A 30 -41.10 14.26 44.98
CA SER A 30 -40.00 14.48 44.06
C SER A 30 -38.96 13.35 44.17
N ALA A 31 -38.89 12.50 43.16
CA ALA A 31 -37.69 11.81 42.82
C ALA A 31 -37.24 12.32 41.44
N THR A 32 -36.23 13.16 41.46
CA THR A 32 -35.53 13.60 40.23
C THR A 32 -34.78 12.41 39.67
N GLU A 33 -35.42 11.66 38.78
CA GLU A 33 -34.69 10.76 37.89
C GLU A 33 -33.90 11.63 36.91
N ALA A 34 -32.61 11.77 37.21
CA ALA A 34 -31.66 12.29 36.26
C ALA A 34 -31.60 11.25 35.10
N SER A 35 -32.35 11.51 34.04
CA SER A 35 -32.10 10.90 32.74
C SER A 35 -30.68 11.29 32.36
N ALA A 36 -29.74 10.42 32.65
CA ALA A 36 -28.44 10.46 32.03
C ALA A 36 -28.62 10.19 30.53
N SER A 37 -28.87 11.27 29.77
CA SER A 37 -28.61 11.29 28.36
C SER A 37 -27.11 11.04 28.21
N SER A 38 -26.72 9.79 28.01
CA SER A 38 -25.43 9.49 27.45
C SER A 38 -25.45 10.08 26.02
N SER A 39 -25.06 11.34 25.90
CA SER A 39 -24.57 11.84 24.64
C SER A 39 -23.31 11.00 24.34
N ALA A 40 -23.47 9.93 23.59
CA ALA A 40 -22.37 9.37 22.85
C ALA A 40 -21.86 10.55 22.00
N ALA A 41 -20.77 11.16 22.44
CA ALA A 41 -20.01 12.06 21.61
C ALA A 41 -19.72 11.24 20.35
N SER A 42 -20.27 11.61 19.22
CA SER A 42 -19.84 11.14 17.93
C SER A 42 -18.37 11.56 17.84
N SER A 43 -17.47 10.68 18.24
CA SER A 43 -16.05 10.88 17.98
C SER A 43 -15.93 10.93 16.46
N SER A 44 -15.54 12.07 15.93
CA SER A 44 -15.19 12.16 14.52
C SER A 44 -14.11 11.10 14.26
N ARG A 45 -14.26 10.32 13.16
CA ARG A 45 -13.21 9.39 12.74
C ARG A 45 -11.88 10.13 12.68
N LEU A 46 -10.81 9.42 13.04
CA LEU A 46 -9.45 9.91 12.80
C LEU A 46 -9.25 10.14 11.29
N VAL A 47 -8.63 11.24 10.96
CA VAL A 47 -8.16 11.52 9.59
C VAL A 47 -6.69 11.15 9.52
N VAL A 48 -6.36 10.27 8.60
CA VAL A 48 -5.00 9.75 8.39
C VAL A 48 -4.55 10.16 6.99
N ALA A 49 -3.43 10.85 6.90
CA ALA A 49 -2.76 11.11 5.64
C ALA A 49 -1.67 10.06 5.39
N THR A 50 -1.52 9.65 4.14
CA THR A 50 -0.50 8.68 3.70
C THR A 50 0.20 9.21 2.46
N THR A 51 1.39 8.70 2.15
CA THR A 51 2.12 9.10 0.93
C THR A 51 1.81 8.17 -0.24
N VAL A 52 2.67 7.22 -0.55
CA VAL A 52 2.53 6.31 -1.69
C VAL A 52 1.50 5.21 -1.46
N SER A 53 0.93 4.69 -2.53
CA SER A 53 -0.12 3.66 -2.48
C SER A 53 0.23 2.42 -1.65
N PRO A 54 1.47 1.90 -1.66
CA PRO A 54 1.88 0.81 -0.77
C PRO A 54 1.68 1.12 0.72
N ILE A 55 2.02 2.33 1.15
CA ILE A 55 1.81 2.78 2.54
C ILE A 55 0.32 2.94 2.82
N THR A 56 -0.42 3.53 1.89
CA THR A 56 -1.88 3.67 1.98
C THR A 56 -2.56 2.31 2.15
N SER A 57 -2.13 1.31 1.37
CA SER A 57 -2.65 -0.05 1.45
C SER A 57 -2.37 -0.71 2.81
N ILE A 58 -1.16 -0.54 3.38
CA ILE A 58 -0.83 -1.04 4.72
C ILE A 58 -1.74 -0.40 5.77
N VAL A 59 -1.90 0.94 5.70
CA VAL A 59 -2.76 1.67 6.64
C VAL A 59 -4.21 1.21 6.51
N SER A 60 -4.72 1.05 5.29
CA SER A 60 -6.08 0.54 5.02
C SER A 60 -6.28 -0.86 5.58
N ALA A 61 -5.30 -1.75 5.38
CA ALA A 61 -5.35 -3.13 5.86
C ALA A 61 -5.46 -3.22 7.40
N VAL A 62 -4.79 -2.32 8.11
CA VAL A 62 -4.80 -2.30 9.59
C VAL A 62 -5.98 -1.52 10.14
N ALA A 63 -6.29 -0.36 9.57
CA ALA A 63 -7.32 0.53 10.06
C ALA A 63 -8.75 0.02 9.81
N GLY A 64 -8.97 -0.71 8.71
CA GLY A 64 -10.31 -1.05 8.26
C GLY A 64 -11.14 0.22 8.04
N ASP A 65 -12.42 0.17 8.42
CA ASP A 65 -13.35 1.29 8.26
C ASP A 65 -13.32 2.32 9.41
N ASN A 66 -12.37 2.21 10.34
CA ASN A 66 -12.38 3.02 11.57
C ASN A 66 -11.79 4.43 11.38
N VAL A 67 -11.05 4.66 10.29
CA VAL A 67 -10.42 5.95 9.99
C VAL A 67 -10.83 6.45 8.60
N THR A 68 -10.59 7.73 8.34
CA THR A 68 -10.65 8.30 6.99
C THR A 68 -9.22 8.41 6.48
N ILE A 69 -8.91 7.79 5.35
CA ILE A 69 -7.57 7.79 4.77
C ILE A 69 -7.58 8.65 3.51
N GLU A 70 -6.60 9.53 3.40
CA GLU A 70 -6.37 10.35 2.21
C GLU A 70 -4.89 10.20 1.81
N GLY A 71 -4.65 9.84 0.54
CA GLY A 71 -3.31 9.70 -0.05
C GLY A 71 -2.79 11.02 -0.59
N ILE A 72 -1.48 11.21 -0.59
CA ILE A 72 -0.83 12.44 -1.09
C ILE A 72 -0.22 12.21 -2.46
N VAL A 73 0.47 11.09 -2.66
CA VAL A 73 1.14 10.77 -3.92
C VAL A 73 0.21 9.89 -4.77
N PRO A 74 -0.33 10.40 -5.88
CA PRO A 74 -1.22 9.62 -6.74
C PRO A 74 -0.45 8.56 -7.52
N GLU A 75 -1.12 7.46 -7.84
CA GLU A 75 -0.59 6.43 -8.71
C GLU A 75 -0.25 6.98 -10.11
N GLY A 76 0.70 6.35 -10.78
CA GLY A 76 1.24 6.81 -12.05
C GLY A 76 2.24 7.97 -11.92
N THR A 77 2.67 8.26 -10.69
CA THR A 77 3.60 9.36 -10.39
C THR A 77 4.91 8.80 -9.85
N ASN A 78 6.04 9.35 -10.27
CA ASN A 78 7.34 9.01 -9.66
C ASN A 78 7.42 9.61 -8.26
N SER A 79 7.35 8.77 -7.23
CA SER A 79 7.36 9.18 -5.83
C SER A 79 8.64 9.91 -5.39
N HIS A 80 9.79 9.60 -6.01
CA HIS A 80 11.08 10.22 -5.69
C HIS A 80 11.20 11.67 -6.14
N THR A 81 10.44 12.05 -7.16
CA THR A 81 10.48 13.41 -7.74
C THR A 81 9.16 14.17 -7.58
N PHE A 82 8.20 13.57 -6.88
CA PHE A 82 6.90 14.16 -6.66
C PHE A 82 6.98 15.41 -5.79
N GLU A 83 6.38 16.49 -6.27
CA GLU A 83 6.21 17.74 -5.55
C GLU A 83 4.73 17.90 -5.21
N PRO A 84 4.34 17.87 -3.92
CA PRO A 84 2.92 17.93 -3.55
C PRO A 84 2.31 19.29 -3.91
N GLU A 85 1.10 19.26 -4.44
CA GLU A 85 0.33 20.44 -4.76
C GLU A 85 -0.08 21.21 -3.47
N PRO A 86 -0.34 22.53 -3.54
CA PRO A 86 -0.74 23.31 -2.36
C PRO A 86 -1.98 22.76 -1.62
N GLN A 87 -2.86 22.04 -2.31
CA GLN A 87 -4.03 21.38 -1.74
C GLN A 87 -3.66 20.32 -0.70
N ALA A 88 -2.52 19.67 -0.83
CA ALA A 88 -2.02 18.72 0.16
C ALA A 88 -1.81 19.37 1.54
N ALA A 89 -1.51 20.66 1.60
CA ALA A 89 -1.39 21.39 2.88
C ALA A 89 -2.73 21.43 3.65
N GLU A 90 -3.87 21.48 2.97
CA GLU A 90 -5.18 21.43 3.63
C GLU A 90 -5.47 20.05 4.23
N LEU A 91 -5.08 18.99 3.52
CA LEU A 91 -5.16 17.62 4.01
C LEU A 91 -4.30 17.46 5.26
N LEU A 92 -3.02 17.83 5.18
CA LEU A 92 -2.07 17.74 6.28
C LEU A 92 -2.51 18.51 7.53
N ASN A 93 -3.19 19.65 7.33
CA ASN A 93 -3.76 20.43 8.43
C ASN A 93 -4.98 19.75 9.09
N LYS A 94 -5.66 18.83 8.41
CA LYS A 94 -6.80 18.06 8.97
C LYS A 94 -6.35 16.75 9.60
N ALA A 95 -5.25 16.17 9.15
CA ALA A 95 -4.79 14.86 9.58
C ALA A 95 -4.44 14.80 11.07
N ASP A 96 -4.81 13.70 11.72
CA ASP A 96 -4.45 13.35 13.10
C ASP A 96 -3.12 12.56 13.15
N LEU A 97 -2.91 11.72 12.12
CA LEU A 97 -1.70 10.96 11.87
C LEU A 97 -1.30 11.15 10.41
N ILE A 98 -0.01 11.20 10.17
CA ILE A 98 0.59 11.31 8.83
C ILE A 98 1.63 10.21 8.72
N PHE A 99 1.36 9.18 7.91
CA PHE A 99 2.30 8.11 7.64
C PHE A 99 3.05 8.39 6.35
N ILE A 100 4.35 8.43 6.43
CA ILE A 100 5.25 8.55 5.29
C ILE A 100 6.23 7.38 5.30
N ASN A 101 6.82 7.08 4.16
CA ASN A 101 7.86 6.06 4.13
C ASN A 101 9.11 6.52 4.89
N GLY A 102 9.54 7.75 4.69
CA GLY A 102 10.83 8.23 5.20
C GLY A 102 11.99 7.74 4.33
N LEU A 103 13.20 7.61 4.92
CA LEU A 103 14.42 7.24 4.18
C LEU A 103 14.71 8.18 3.01
N LYS A 104 14.29 9.43 3.12
CA LYS A 104 14.46 10.48 2.10
C LYS A 104 13.67 10.28 0.81
N LEU A 105 12.69 9.37 0.78
CA LEU A 105 11.87 9.16 -0.41
C LEU A 105 11.10 10.43 -0.78
N GLU A 106 10.36 10.99 0.18
CA GLU A 106 9.41 12.06 -0.04
C GLU A 106 9.74 13.33 0.78
N ASP A 107 11.01 13.77 0.73
CA ASP A 107 11.48 14.98 1.45
C ASP A 107 10.57 16.22 1.22
N PRO A 108 10.07 16.54 0.00
CA PRO A 108 9.15 17.67 -0.21
C PRO A 108 7.84 17.51 0.55
N THR A 109 7.27 16.30 0.57
CA THR A 109 6.04 16.00 1.31
C THR A 109 6.25 16.10 2.82
N LEU A 110 7.38 15.61 3.34
CA LEU A 110 7.75 15.75 4.75
C LEU A 110 7.85 17.23 5.15
N GLN A 111 8.53 18.05 4.37
CA GLN A 111 8.66 19.49 4.63
C GLN A 111 7.29 20.20 4.63
N LEU A 112 6.42 19.83 3.68
CA LEU A 112 5.06 20.37 3.63
C LEU A 112 4.25 19.93 4.85
N ALA A 113 4.38 18.68 5.29
CA ALA A 113 3.71 18.13 6.47
C ALA A 113 4.17 18.84 7.76
N GLU A 114 5.47 19.02 7.95
CA GLU A 114 6.03 19.72 9.10
C GLU A 114 5.52 21.18 9.19
N ALA A 115 5.39 21.85 8.06
CA ALA A 115 4.94 23.24 7.99
C ALA A 115 3.44 23.40 8.21
N ASN A 116 2.62 22.40 7.90
CA ASN A 116 1.16 22.53 7.81
C ASN A 116 0.37 21.62 8.74
N LYS A 117 0.97 20.64 9.40
CA LYS A 117 0.24 19.72 10.31
C LYS A 117 -0.42 20.51 11.44
N LYS A 118 -1.63 20.09 11.82
CA LYS A 118 -2.30 20.67 12.98
C LYS A 118 -1.57 20.36 14.29
N GLU A 119 -1.83 21.18 15.30
CA GLU A 119 -1.31 20.93 16.65
C GLU A 119 -1.74 19.54 17.16
N GLY A 120 -0.78 18.78 17.67
CA GLY A 120 -0.99 17.42 18.16
C GLY A 120 -1.02 16.33 17.09
N ALA A 121 -0.94 16.65 15.80
CA ALA A 121 -0.74 15.64 14.76
C ALA A 121 0.69 15.09 14.79
N GLU A 122 0.82 13.80 14.51
CA GLU A 122 2.09 13.08 14.48
C GLU A 122 2.46 12.69 13.06
N ILE A 123 3.72 12.92 12.69
CA ILE A 123 4.32 12.39 11.45
C ILE A 123 5.09 11.14 11.85
N VAL A 124 4.85 10.04 11.14
CA VAL A 124 5.43 8.72 11.38
C VAL A 124 6.20 8.29 10.14
N GLU A 125 7.52 8.33 10.20
CA GLU A 125 8.43 7.89 9.15
C GLU A 125 8.70 6.39 9.31
N LEU A 126 7.91 5.55 8.63
CA LEU A 126 7.89 4.10 8.83
C LEU A 126 9.27 3.45 8.63
N GLY A 127 9.89 3.67 7.48
CA GLY A 127 11.19 3.08 7.15
C GLY A 127 12.32 3.55 8.06
N THR A 128 12.32 4.83 8.43
CA THR A 128 13.29 5.42 9.36
C THR A 128 13.18 4.79 10.76
N ILE A 129 11.96 4.41 11.19
CA ILE A 129 11.75 3.74 12.49
C ILE A 129 12.20 2.28 12.43
N VAL A 130 11.97 1.59 11.30
CA VAL A 130 12.21 0.15 11.18
C VAL A 130 13.69 -0.19 11.12
N LEU A 131 14.49 0.61 10.44
CA LEU A 131 15.91 0.33 10.23
C LEU A 131 16.81 1.35 10.93
N PRO A 132 17.82 0.90 11.70
CA PRO A 132 18.91 1.77 12.09
C PRO A 132 19.75 2.14 10.85
N GLU A 133 20.35 3.32 10.87
CA GLU A 133 21.18 3.81 9.75
C GLU A 133 22.29 2.82 9.32
N SER A 134 22.81 2.03 10.26
CA SER A 134 23.85 1.01 9.98
C SER A 134 23.36 -0.16 9.11
N GLU A 135 22.05 -0.27 8.90
CA GLU A 135 21.43 -1.31 8.07
C GLU A 135 20.85 -0.76 6.75
N TYR A 136 20.99 0.55 6.53
CA TYR A 136 20.59 1.16 5.28
C TYR A 136 21.34 0.54 4.11
N ILE A 137 20.62 0.29 3.01
CA ILE A 137 21.24 -0.16 1.76
C ILE A 137 21.51 1.07 0.90
N TYR A 138 22.79 1.21 0.56
CA TYR A 138 23.24 2.12 -0.48
C TYR A 138 23.72 1.26 -1.64
N ASP A 139 23.40 1.63 -2.84
CA ASP A 139 23.71 0.89 -4.05
C ASP A 139 23.96 1.83 -5.25
N PHE A 140 23.95 1.30 -6.47
CA PHE A 140 24.26 2.08 -7.67
C PHE A 140 23.20 3.13 -8.02
N SER A 141 21.93 2.92 -7.63
CA SER A 141 20.85 3.89 -7.80
C SER A 141 20.68 4.83 -6.61
N PHE A 142 21.20 4.41 -5.46
CA PHE A 142 21.17 5.16 -4.19
C PHE A 142 22.57 5.20 -3.57
N PRO A 143 23.51 5.96 -4.18
CA PRO A 143 24.89 5.99 -3.70
C PRO A 143 25.01 6.68 -2.33
N GLU A 144 25.93 6.19 -1.49
CA GLU A 144 26.10 6.69 -0.12
C GLU A 144 26.49 8.17 -0.07
N GLU A 145 27.21 8.66 -1.08
CA GLU A 145 27.60 10.06 -1.18
C GLU A 145 26.41 11.03 -1.32
N ASP A 146 25.27 10.56 -1.82
CA ASP A 146 24.03 11.35 -1.94
C ASP A 146 23.27 11.39 -0.60
N GLY A 147 23.63 10.55 0.37
CA GLY A 147 23.02 10.49 1.69
C GLY A 147 21.54 10.06 1.65
N LYS A 148 21.11 9.41 0.57
CA LYS A 148 19.77 8.91 0.36
C LYS A 148 19.84 7.39 0.18
N PRO A 149 19.49 6.60 1.23
CA PRO A 149 19.46 5.14 1.10
C PRO A 149 18.31 4.69 0.21
N ASN A 150 18.41 3.45 -0.30
CA ASN A 150 17.29 2.82 -0.99
C ASN A 150 16.06 2.81 -0.05
N PRO A 151 14.90 3.37 -0.44
CA PRO A 151 13.79 3.54 0.50
C PRO A 151 12.75 2.41 0.46
N HIS A 152 12.88 1.42 -0.45
CA HIS A 152 11.81 0.50 -0.83
C HIS A 152 11.70 -0.72 0.11
N LEU A 153 11.49 -0.49 1.42
CA LEU A 153 11.34 -1.60 2.37
C LEU A 153 10.06 -2.38 2.15
N TRP A 154 8.98 -1.72 1.72
CA TRP A 154 7.66 -2.35 1.53
C TRP A 154 7.63 -3.43 0.46
N THR A 155 8.64 -3.47 -0.43
CA THR A 155 8.78 -4.54 -1.42
C THR A 155 9.22 -5.87 -0.83
N ASP A 156 9.55 -5.91 0.46
CA ASP A 156 9.79 -7.12 1.25
C ASP A 156 8.61 -7.38 2.19
N PRO A 157 7.99 -8.58 2.18
CA PRO A 157 6.80 -8.86 2.99
C PRO A 157 7.06 -8.81 4.50
N GLY A 158 8.29 -9.06 4.95
CA GLY A 158 8.66 -8.98 6.36
C GLY A 158 8.71 -7.53 6.85
N TYR A 159 9.26 -6.63 6.05
CA TYR A 159 9.24 -5.20 6.37
C TYR A 159 7.83 -4.62 6.26
N ALA A 160 7.01 -5.07 5.30
CA ALA A 160 5.60 -4.67 5.22
C ALA A 160 4.83 -5.04 6.51
N VAL A 161 5.09 -6.22 7.10
CA VAL A 161 4.53 -6.61 8.41
C VAL A 161 5.02 -5.69 9.52
N THR A 162 6.29 -5.30 9.50
CA THR A 162 6.82 -4.38 10.52
C THR A 162 6.19 -2.99 10.40
N TYR A 163 5.97 -2.49 9.18
CA TYR A 163 5.22 -1.25 8.93
C TYR A 163 3.80 -1.36 9.49
N ALA A 164 3.11 -2.47 9.20
CA ALA A 164 1.75 -2.71 9.68
C ALA A 164 1.66 -2.72 11.22
N ASP A 165 2.68 -3.24 11.92
CA ASP A 165 2.71 -3.22 13.39
C ASP A 165 2.89 -1.80 13.95
N ILE A 166 3.73 -0.97 13.32
CA ILE A 166 3.88 0.45 13.69
C ILE A 166 2.56 1.18 13.48
N VAL A 167 1.90 0.97 12.33
CA VAL A 167 0.59 1.56 12.04
C VAL A 167 -0.43 1.15 13.10
N ARG A 168 -0.52 -0.15 13.44
CA ARG A 168 -1.39 -0.66 14.51
C ARG A 168 -1.14 0.03 15.85
N GLN A 169 0.13 0.19 16.23
CA GLN A 169 0.51 0.85 17.48
C GLN A 169 0.03 2.30 17.50
N LYS A 170 0.30 3.04 16.43
CA LYS A 170 -0.07 4.46 16.33
C LYS A 170 -1.58 4.69 16.28
N LEU A 171 -2.31 3.84 15.55
CA LEU A 171 -3.77 3.88 15.54
C LEU A 171 -4.34 3.55 16.93
N THR A 172 -3.80 2.54 17.63
CA THR A 172 -4.22 2.17 18.99
C THR A 172 -3.97 3.31 20.00
N GLU A 173 -2.84 4.02 19.88
CA GLU A 173 -2.52 5.17 20.73
C GLU A 173 -3.53 6.32 20.56
N ARG A 174 -3.98 6.55 19.32
CA ARG A 174 -4.89 7.65 18.98
C ARG A 174 -6.37 7.30 19.14
N ASP A 175 -6.71 6.04 18.93
CA ASP A 175 -8.07 5.52 19.00
C ASP A 175 -8.12 4.18 19.76
N PRO A 176 -7.94 4.22 21.08
CA PRO A 176 -7.93 3.01 21.91
C PRO A 176 -9.29 2.28 21.93
N ALA A 177 -10.38 2.92 21.51
CA ALA A 177 -11.69 2.28 21.44
C ALA A 177 -11.74 1.16 20.38
N ASN A 178 -10.98 1.30 19.31
CA ASN A 178 -10.89 0.34 18.20
C ASN A 178 -9.62 -0.54 18.25
N ALA A 179 -8.83 -0.49 19.34
CA ALA A 179 -7.57 -1.21 19.48
C ALA A 179 -7.66 -2.71 19.19
N ALA A 180 -8.75 -3.36 19.60
CA ALA A 180 -8.96 -4.80 19.37
C ALA A 180 -9.16 -5.13 17.88
N GLU A 181 -9.79 -4.24 17.13
CA GLU A 181 -9.99 -4.39 15.69
C GLU A 181 -8.68 -4.16 14.93
N TYR A 182 -7.92 -3.11 15.27
CA TYR A 182 -6.58 -2.88 14.72
C TYR A 182 -5.66 -4.08 14.95
N GLN A 183 -5.69 -4.68 16.15
CA GLN A 183 -4.92 -5.89 16.44
C GLN A 183 -5.36 -7.06 15.56
N ALA A 184 -6.66 -7.31 15.43
CA ALA A 184 -7.18 -8.42 14.62
C ALA A 184 -6.86 -8.24 13.12
N ASN A 185 -6.92 -7.01 12.62
CA ASN A 185 -6.59 -6.68 11.25
C ASN A 185 -5.09 -6.84 10.97
N PHE A 186 -4.23 -6.38 11.88
CA PHE A 186 -2.79 -6.60 11.80
C PHE A 186 -2.43 -8.09 11.76
N GLU A 187 -2.99 -8.91 12.66
CA GLU A 187 -2.75 -10.35 12.67
C GLU A 187 -3.19 -11.02 11.36
N ALA A 188 -4.31 -10.58 10.78
CA ALA A 188 -4.78 -11.06 9.49
C ALA A 188 -3.81 -10.66 8.37
N PHE A 189 -3.39 -9.40 8.29
CA PHE A 189 -2.41 -8.94 7.32
C PHE A 189 -1.08 -9.71 7.43
N LYS A 190 -0.57 -9.86 8.66
CA LYS A 190 0.64 -10.63 8.93
C LYS A 190 0.52 -12.07 8.45
N ALA A 191 -0.60 -12.74 8.73
CA ALA A 191 -0.80 -14.12 8.31
C ALA A 191 -0.78 -14.28 6.79
N GLU A 192 -1.36 -13.33 6.04
CA GLU A 192 -1.32 -13.34 4.57
C GLU A 192 0.08 -13.01 4.02
N ALA A 193 0.79 -12.07 4.63
CA ALA A 193 2.17 -11.75 4.26
C ALA A 193 3.12 -12.94 4.53
N ASP A 194 2.94 -13.65 5.64
CA ASP A 194 3.71 -14.87 5.96
C ASP A 194 3.46 -15.99 4.91
N LYS A 195 2.21 -16.17 4.46
CA LYS A 195 1.88 -17.10 3.36
C LYS A 195 2.57 -16.71 2.06
N LEU A 196 2.58 -15.40 1.74
CA LEU A 196 3.25 -14.87 0.56
C LEU A 196 4.76 -15.13 0.61
N ALA A 197 5.42 -14.83 1.73
CA ALA A 197 6.85 -15.08 1.93
C ALA A 197 7.21 -16.57 1.79
N ALA A 198 6.35 -17.44 2.33
CA ALA A 198 6.53 -18.89 2.19
C ALA A 198 6.38 -19.36 0.73
N ALA A 199 5.40 -18.81 -0.02
CA ALA A 199 5.19 -19.10 -1.42
C ALA A 199 6.39 -18.69 -2.29
N VAL A 200 6.93 -17.48 -2.08
CA VAL A 200 8.14 -16.99 -2.75
C VAL A 200 9.32 -17.94 -2.46
N SER A 201 9.55 -18.27 -1.18
CA SER A 201 10.65 -19.15 -0.77
C SER A 201 10.57 -20.55 -1.40
N ALA A 202 9.35 -21.05 -1.59
CA ALA A 202 9.12 -22.34 -2.25
C ALA A 202 9.36 -22.26 -3.77
N ASP A 203 8.79 -21.24 -4.41
CA ASP A 203 8.80 -21.12 -5.87
C ASP A 203 10.16 -20.68 -6.43
N GLN A 204 10.93 -19.86 -5.70
CA GLN A 204 12.29 -19.49 -6.13
C GLN A 204 13.23 -20.69 -6.28
N ALA A 205 12.96 -21.80 -5.57
CA ALA A 205 13.71 -23.02 -5.72
C ALA A 205 13.58 -23.66 -7.12
N SER A 206 12.58 -23.26 -7.90
CA SER A 206 12.36 -23.70 -9.29
C SER A 206 13.17 -22.88 -10.31
N VAL A 207 13.71 -21.73 -9.91
CA VAL A 207 14.56 -20.91 -10.76
C VAL A 207 15.90 -21.64 -10.98
N PRO A 208 16.44 -21.69 -12.21
CA PRO A 208 17.72 -22.32 -12.47
C PRO A 208 18.83 -21.78 -11.58
N GLN A 209 19.71 -22.66 -11.14
CA GLN A 209 20.78 -22.31 -10.20
C GLN A 209 21.63 -21.15 -10.71
N GLY A 210 21.86 -20.16 -9.87
CA GLY A 210 22.64 -18.95 -10.17
C GLY A 210 21.91 -17.91 -11.00
N GLN A 211 20.58 -18.05 -11.19
CA GLN A 211 19.76 -17.13 -11.97
C GLN A 211 18.82 -16.25 -11.11
N LEU A 212 18.95 -16.29 -9.78
CA LEU A 212 18.23 -15.34 -8.89
C LEU A 212 18.89 -13.95 -8.97
N LYS A 213 18.85 -13.36 -10.17
CA LYS A 213 19.53 -12.11 -10.53
C LYS A 213 18.53 -11.13 -11.12
N LEU A 214 18.49 -9.93 -10.57
CA LEU A 214 17.59 -8.87 -11.02
C LEU A 214 18.37 -7.80 -11.79
N VAL A 215 17.83 -7.42 -12.94
CA VAL A 215 18.07 -6.16 -13.61
C VAL A 215 16.70 -5.55 -13.87
N THR A 216 16.45 -4.41 -13.27
CA THR A 216 15.15 -3.74 -13.28
C THR A 216 15.26 -2.35 -13.91
N TYR A 217 14.16 -1.75 -14.29
CA TYR A 217 14.17 -0.33 -14.64
C TYR A 217 14.50 0.51 -13.42
N HIS A 218 13.70 0.36 -12.38
CA HIS A 218 13.85 1.06 -11.10
C HIS A 218 14.37 0.10 -10.02
N ASP A 219 15.25 0.58 -9.13
CA ASP A 219 15.89 -0.22 -8.09
C ASP A 219 15.05 -0.25 -6.80
N ALA A 220 13.95 -1.00 -6.85
CA ALA A 220 13.01 -1.09 -5.74
C ALA A 220 13.13 -2.39 -4.91
N TYR A 221 14.05 -3.30 -5.23
CA TYR A 221 14.01 -4.66 -4.68
C TYR A 221 15.24 -5.03 -3.82
N ALA A 222 16.05 -4.05 -3.42
CA ALA A 222 17.31 -4.29 -2.71
C ALA A 222 17.12 -5.04 -1.37
N TYR A 223 16.11 -4.65 -0.57
CA TYR A 223 15.81 -5.30 0.71
C TYR A 223 15.21 -6.69 0.53
N PHE A 224 14.27 -6.85 -0.42
CA PHE A 224 13.75 -8.15 -0.81
C PHE A 224 14.88 -9.09 -1.26
N ALA A 225 15.74 -8.64 -2.17
CA ALA A 225 16.84 -9.43 -2.68
C ALA A 225 17.78 -9.88 -1.57
N LYS A 226 18.15 -9.00 -0.65
CA LYS A 226 18.96 -9.31 0.54
C LYS A 226 18.33 -10.41 1.39
N ASN A 227 17.02 -10.31 1.67
CA ASN A 227 16.34 -11.22 2.59
C ASN A 227 16.03 -12.58 1.95
N PHE A 228 15.77 -12.63 0.64
CA PHE A 228 15.47 -13.87 -0.08
C PHE A 228 16.69 -14.50 -0.79
N GLY A 229 17.86 -13.89 -0.68
CA GLY A 229 19.10 -14.42 -1.27
C GLY A 229 19.18 -14.22 -2.78
N TRP A 230 18.56 -13.16 -3.30
CA TRP A 230 18.68 -12.74 -4.69
C TRP A 230 19.81 -11.72 -4.84
N GLU A 231 20.25 -11.49 -6.07
CA GLU A 231 21.27 -10.50 -6.41
C GLU A 231 20.67 -9.41 -7.28
N VAL A 232 20.72 -8.16 -6.84
CA VAL A 232 20.43 -7.01 -7.71
C VAL A 232 21.70 -6.71 -8.49
N VAL A 233 21.67 -7.00 -9.78
CA VAL A 233 22.81 -6.84 -10.69
C VAL A 233 22.89 -5.40 -11.19
N GLY A 234 21.76 -4.76 -11.44
CA GLY A 234 21.72 -3.39 -11.92
C GLY A 234 20.29 -2.86 -12.06
N ALA A 235 20.20 -1.54 -12.18
CA ALA A 235 18.98 -0.85 -12.61
C ALA A 235 19.33 0.13 -13.74
N ILE A 236 18.28 0.48 -14.51
CA ILE A 236 18.44 1.36 -15.68
C ILE A 236 18.41 2.83 -15.24
N GLN A 237 17.49 3.13 -14.31
CA GLN A 237 17.30 4.48 -13.84
C GLN A 237 18.47 4.91 -12.95
N PRO A 238 19.18 6.00 -13.31
CA PRO A 238 20.28 6.52 -12.50
C PRO A 238 19.75 7.19 -11.21
N SER A 239 20.65 7.50 -10.31
CA SER A 239 20.34 8.18 -9.04
C SER A 239 19.66 9.56 -9.21
N SER A 240 19.81 10.19 -10.38
CA SER A 240 19.13 11.44 -10.73
C SER A 240 17.66 11.26 -11.12
N PHE A 241 17.21 10.02 -11.32
CA PHE A 241 15.88 9.67 -11.87
C PHE A 241 15.60 10.23 -13.28
N ASP A 242 16.64 10.68 -13.99
CA ASP A 242 16.58 11.09 -15.38
C ASP A 242 16.67 9.90 -16.33
N GLU A 243 16.45 10.15 -17.62
CA GLU A 243 16.72 9.14 -18.66
C GLU A 243 18.22 8.78 -18.68
N PRO A 244 18.58 7.49 -18.80
CA PRO A 244 19.97 7.07 -18.77
C PRO A 244 20.76 7.61 -19.97
N THR A 245 21.99 7.97 -19.74
CA THR A 245 22.91 8.39 -20.79
C THR A 245 23.35 7.20 -21.66
N PRO A 246 23.80 7.42 -22.91
CA PRO A 246 24.34 6.33 -23.75
C PRO A 246 25.51 5.56 -23.10
N ALA A 247 26.29 6.20 -22.24
CA ALA A 247 27.41 5.55 -21.54
C ALA A 247 26.90 4.60 -20.45
N GLU A 248 25.87 4.99 -19.70
CA GLU A 248 25.21 4.13 -18.69
C GLU A 248 24.54 2.94 -19.36
N VAL A 249 23.81 3.15 -20.46
CA VAL A 249 23.23 2.06 -21.25
C VAL A 249 24.30 1.08 -21.73
N THR A 250 25.44 1.56 -22.23
CA THR A 250 26.54 0.70 -22.67
C THR A 250 27.11 -0.11 -21.51
N GLY A 251 27.34 0.52 -20.35
CA GLY A 251 27.83 -0.16 -19.15
C GLY A 251 26.88 -1.25 -18.68
N LEU A 252 25.57 -0.99 -18.70
CA LEU A 252 24.56 -1.98 -18.32
C LEU A 252 24.51 -3.16 -19.30
N ILE A 253 24.62 -2.93 -20.61
CA ILE A 253 24.72 -4.00 -21.62
C ILE A 253 25.92 -4.91 -21.33
N GLU A 254 27.07 -4.35 -21.03
CA GLU A 254 28.28 -5.12 -20.66
C GLU A 254 28.07 -5.91 -19.38
N GLN A 255 27.42 -5.33 -18.39
CA GLN A 255 27.10 -5.98 -17.11
C GLN A 255 26.13 -7.15 -17.31
N ILE A 256 25.04 -6.96 -18.04
CA ILE A 256 24.06 -8.00 -18.37
C ILE A 256 24.77 -9.20 -19.06
N ARG A 257 25.61 -8.92 -20.05
CA ARG A 257 26.36 -9.97 -20.77
C ARG A 257 27.35 -10.70 -19.86
N SER A 258 28.11 -9.96 -19.03
CA SER A 258 29.14 -10.55 -18.16
C SER A 258 28.56 -11.39 -17.03
N GLN A 259 27.41 -10.98 -16.51
CA GLN A 259 26.72 -11.66 -15.39
C GLN A 259 25.78 -12.78 -15.84
N GLY A 260 25.52 -12.89 -17.15
CA GLY A 260 24.62 -13.91 -17.70
C GLY A 260 23.18 -13.77 -17.20
N VAL A 261 22.70 -12.55 -17.07
CA VAL A 261 21.32 -12.26 -16.65
C VAL A 261 20.34 -12.77 -17.70
N PRO A 262 19.32 -13.56 -17.35
CA PRO A 262 18.41 -14.13 -18.35
C PRO A 262 17.31 -13.17 -18.81
N THR A 263 16.92 -12.23 -17.93
CA THR A 263 15.76 -11.36 -18.12
C THR A 263 16.01 -9.99 -17.52
N ILE A 264 15.51 -8.96 -18.16
CA ILE A 264 15.40 -7.60 -17.63
C ILE A 264 13.93 -7.24 -17.43
N PHE A 265 13.67 -6.47 -16.39
CA PHE A 265 12.31 -6.14 -15.97
C PHE A 265 12.06 -4.64 -16.10
N GLY A 266 10.93 -4.28 -16.73
CA GLY A 266 10.45 -2.91 -16.82
C GLY A 266 9.73 -2.44 -15.56
N SER A 267 9.19 -1.22 -15.61
CA SER A 267 8.36 -0.62 -14.57
C SER A 267 7.05 -0.12 -15.18
N GLU A 268 5.98 -0.18 -14.42
CA GLU A 268 4.66 0.30 -14.82
C GLU A 268 4.61 1.83 -15.01
N VAL A 269 5.43 2.55 -14.24
CA VAL A 269 5.49 4.03 -14.27
C VAL A 269 6.35 4.53 -15.42
N PHE A 270 7.35 3.72 -15.84
CA PHE A 270 8.36 4.13 -16.81
C PHE A 270 8.44 3.17 -18.01
N PRO A 271 7.48 3.17 -18.95
CA PRO A 271 7.60 2.38 -20.17
C PRO A 271 8.86 2.81 -20.92
N SER A 272 9.79 1.89 -21.12
CA SER A 272 11.13 2.24 -21.59
C SER A 272 11.49 1.58 -22.91
N ALA A 273 11.51 2.38 -23.98
CA ALA A 273 12.10 1.99 -25.27
C ALA A 273 13.59 1.63 -25.13
N VAL A 274 14.28 2.16 -24.11
CA VAL A 274 15.68 1.84 -23.80
C VAL A 274 15.82 0.40 -23.36
N LEU A 275 14.90 -0.13 -22.52
CA LEU A 275 14.90 -1.53 -22.09
C LEU A 275 14.69 -2.49 -23.26
N GLU A 276 13.76 -2.19 -24.14
CA GLU A 276 13.53 -2.97 -25.35
C GLU A 276 14.80 -3.03 -26.23
N ALA A 277 15.47 -1.89 -26.39
CA ALA A 277 16.72 -1.81 -27.12
C ALA A 277 17.85 -2.60 -26.47
N ILE A 278 17.99 -2.54 -25.13
CA ILE A 278 18.96 -3.33 -24.36
C ILE A 278 18.66 -4.82 -24.50
N ALA A 279 17.42 -5.24 -24.39
CA ALA A 279 17.01 -6.63 -24.57
C ALA A 279 17.34 -7.13 -25.98
N ALA A 280 17.02 -6.35 -27.01
CA ALA A 280 17.35 -6.68 -28.39
C ALA A 280 18.88 -6.78 -28.64
N GLU A 281 19.67 -5.89 -28.07
CA GLU A 281 21.14 -5.87 -28.19
C GLU A 281 21.81 -7.03 -27.44
N THR A 282 21.29 -7.40 -26.27
CA THR A 282 21.87 -8.45 -25.41
C THR A 282 21.31 -9.84 -25.72
N GLY A 283 20.13 -9.92 -26.32
CA GLY A 283 19.40 -11.17 -26.57
C GLY A 283 18.72 -11.75 -25.33
N VAL A 284 18.64 -10.99 -24.23
CA VAL A 284 17.92 -11.39 -23.01
C VAL A 284 16.42 -11.17 -23.18
N ARG A 285 15.63 -11.85 -22.35
CA ARG A 285 14.19 -11.67 -22.31
C ARG A 285 13.86 -10.29 -21.70
N TYR A 286 12.82 -9.66 -22.18
CA TYR A 286 12.23 -8.46 -21.61
C TYR A 286 10.86 -8.78 -21.04
N GLU A 287 10.66 -8.44 -19.75
CA GLU A 287 9.38 -8.48 -19.04
C GLU A 287 9.05 -7.06 -18.59
N ASP A 288 7.93 -6.55 -19.01
CA ASP A 288 7.71 -5.11 -19.03
C ASP A 288 6.93 -4.54 -17.85
N SER A 289 6.75 -5.23 -16.74
CA SER A 289 5.81 -4.69 -15.77
C SER A 289 6.01 -5.12 -14.33
N LEU A 290 7.15 -4.80 -13.74
CA LEU A 290 7.20 -4.78 -12.28
C LEU A 290 6.57 -3.50 -11.76
N ARG A 291 5.96 -3.60 -10.58
CA ARG A 291 5.29 -2.51 -9.89
C ARG A 291 6.02 -2.20 -8.60
N ASP A 292 6.28 -0.94 -8.32
CA ASP A 292 6.90 -0.50 -7.08
C ASP A 292 5.97 0.41 -6.26
N ASP A 293 5.34 1.38 -6.88
CA ASP A 293 4.45 2.34 -6.24
C ASP A 293 2.97 2.11 -6.54
N ASP A 294 2.62 1.57 -7.72
CA ASP A 294 1.24 1.44 -8.18
C ASP A 294 0.64 0.07 -7.87
N LEU A 295 -0.47 0.06 -7.16
CA LEU A 295 -1.20 -1.18 -6.86
C LEU A 295 -1.85 -1.78 -8.13
N PRO A 296 -1.98 -3.10 -8.25
CA PRO A 296 -2.65 -3.71 -9.39
C PRO A 296 -4.16 -3.46 -9.36
N GLY A 297 -4.78 -3.33 -10.54
CA GLY A 297 -6.22 -3.07 -10.65
C GLY A 297 -6.58 -1.61 -10.37
N ALA A 298 -7.85 -1.36 -10.09
CA ALA A 298 -8.36 -0.03 -9.77
C ALA A 298 -8.73 0.09 -8.29
N PRO A 299 -8.72 1.29 -7.71
CA PRO A 299 -9.16 1.53 -6.34
C PRO A 299 -10.50 0.87 -6.02
N GLY A 300 -10.55 0.13 -4.90
CA GLY A 300 -11.72 -0.63 -4.47
C GLY A 300 -11.86 -2.03 -5.07
N GLU A 301 -11.04 -2.44 -6.03
CA GLU A 301 -10.99 -3.82 -6.50
C GLU A 301 -10.18 -4.70 -5.54
N ALA A 302 -10.52 -5.98 -5.45
CA ALA A 302 -9.90 -6.92 -4.50
C ALA A 302 -8.37 -7.06 -4.67
N GLN A 303 -7.89 -6.89 -5.90
CA GLN A 303 -6.45 -6.92 -6.20
C GLN A 303 -5.72 -5.61 -5.90
N HIS A 304 -6.43 -4.52 -5.62
CA HIS A 304 -5.83 -3.21 -5.33
C HIS A 304 -5.29 -3.17 -3.90
N SER A 305 -4.21 -3.90 -3.66
CA SER A 305 -3.56 -4.01 -2.36
C SER A 305 -2.06 -4.31 -2.49
N LEU A 306 -1.29 -3.97 -1.44
CA LEU A 306 0.15 -4.25 -1.40
C LEU A 306 0.45 -5.75 -1.55
N LEU A 307 -0.30 -6.63 -0.88
CA LEU A 307 -0.03 -8.08 -0.97
C LEU A 307 -0.23 -8.62 -2.38
N GLU A 308 -1.20 -8.11 -3.12
CA GLU A 308 -1.40 -8.47 -4.53
C GLU A 308 -0.33 -7.86 -5.43
N LEU A 309 0.15 -6.63 -5.13
CA LEU A 309 1.30 -6.04 -5.81
C LEU A 309 2.53 -6.93 -5.65
N LEU A 310 2.85 -7.32 -4.43
CA LEU A 310 4.00 -8.19 -4.13
C LEU A 310 3.85 -9.57 -4.79
N ARG A 311 2.65 -10.18 -4.72
CA ARG A 311 2.38 -11.46 -5.38
C ARG A 311 2.57 -11.37 -6.89
N TYR A 312 2.06 -10.30 -7.51
CA TYR A 312 2.22 -10.03 -8.94
C TYR A 312 3.70 -9.94 -9.33
N ASN A 313 4.48 -9.14 -8.61
CA ASN A 313 5.90 -8.95 -8.87
C ASN A 313 6.70 -10.25 -8.73
N TYR A 314 6.52 -10.98 -7.65
CA TYR A 314 7.26 -12.22 -7.42
C TYR A 314 6.94 -13.29 -8.45
N ARG A 315 5.68 -13.41 -8.87
CA ARG A 315 5.28 -14.29 -9.98
C ARG A 315 5.99 -13.90 -11.28
N THR A 316 6.00 -12.61 -11.59
CA THR A 316 6.64 -12.07 -12.79
C THR A 316 8.14 -12.31 -12.77
N MET A 317 8.81 -12.04 -11.65
CA MET A 317 10.24 -12.28 -11.48
C MET A 317 10.59 -13.75 -11.62
N ILE A 318 9.92 -14.65 -10.89
CA ILE A 318 10.19 -16.09 -10.92
C ILE A 318 9.95 -16.65 -12.33
N SER A 319 8.85 -16.30 -12.98
CA SER A 319 8.56 -16.72 -14.36
C SER A 319 9.58 -16.17 -15.35
N GLY A 320 9.93 -14.90 -15.24
CA GLY A 320 10.92 -14.23 -16.08
C GLY A 320 12.29 -14.89 -15.98
N LEU A 321 12.70 -15.31 -14.79
CA LEU A 321 13.95 -16.00 -14.52
C LEU A 321 13.90 -17.50 -14.88
N GLY A 322 12.82 -17.99 -15.50
CA GLY A 322 12.67 -19.38 -15.94
C GLY A 322 12.20 -20.35 -14.88
N GLY A 323 11.75 -19.87 -13.73
CA GLY A 323 11.12 -20.66 -12.68
C GLY A 323 9.62 -20.89 -12.91
N GLN A 324 8.99 -21.55 -11.95
CA GLN A 324 7.57 -21.90 -11.96
C GLN A 324 6.90 -21.35 -10.69
N PRO A 325 6.08 -20.29 -10.76
CA PRO A 325 5.47 -19.66 -9.59
C PRO A 325 4.21 -20.41 -9.11
N THR A 326 4.33 -21.72 -8.89
CA THR A 326 3.20 -22.61 -8.64
C THR A 326 2.47 -22.30 -7.32
N GLN A 327 3.21 -21.98 -6.27
CA GLN A 327 2.62 -21.61 -4.97
C GLN A 327 2.01 -20.22 -5.02
N LEU A 328 2.68 -19.27 -5.66
CA LEU A 328 2.18 -17.92 -5.88
C LEU A 328 0.92 -17.90 -6.77
N ASP A 329 0.85 -18.76 -7.79
CA ASP A 329 -0.34 -18.93 -8.64
C ASP A 329 -1.53 -19.50 -7.87
N ALA A 330 -1.26 -20.42 -6.94
CA ALA A 330 -2.28 -21.04 -6.10
C ALA A 330 -2.68 -20.18 -4.88
N LEU A 331 -1.89 -19.16 -4.55
CA LEU A 331 -2.12 -18.34 -3.38
C LEU A 331 -3.38 -17.48 -3.57
N VAL A 332 -4.27 -17.56 -2.61
CA VAL A 332 -5.46 -16.73 -2.50
C VAL A 332 -5.43 -16.06 -1.14
N PHE A 333 -5.48 -14.75 -1.11
CA PHE A 333 -5.60 -14.01 0.13
C PHE A 333 -7.05 -14.05 0.62
N GLU A 334 -7.25 -14.51 1.86
CA GLU A 334 -8.59 -14.64 2.46
C GLU A 334 -9.14 -13.29 2.91
N ARG A 335 -8.25 -12.37 3.24
CA ARG A 335 -8.58 -11.00 3.65
C ARG A 335 -7.65 -10.02 2.95
N THR A 336 -8.13 -9.43 1.87
CA THR A 336 -7.57 -8.19 1.33
C THR A 336 -8.50 -7.05 1.71
N VAL A 337 -7.93 -5.96 2.21
CA VAL A 337 -8.65 -4.69 2.33
C VAL A 337 -8.19 -3.85 1.16
N PRO A 338 -9.02 -3.67 0.12
CA PRO A 338 -8.65 -2.85 -1.02
C PRO A 338 -8.40 -1.42 -0.59
N ASP A 339 -7.41 -0.78 -1.18
CA ASP A 339 -7.24 0.66 -1.02
C ASP A 339 -8.42 1.38 -1.67
N THR A 340 -9.08 2.21 -0.91
CA THR A 340 -10.19 3.07 -1.35
C THR A 340 -9.91 4.52 -0.98
N ALA A 341 -8.68 4.85 -0.66
CA ALA A 341 -8.29 6.19 -0.26
C ALA A 341 -8.53 7.19 -1.38
N PHE A 342 -8.85 8.41 -0.98
CA PHE A 342 -8.97 9.53 -1.90
C PHE A 342 -7.61 10.21 -2.01
N TYR A 343 -7.20 10.50 -3.23
CA TYR A 343 -5.99 11.25 -3.56
C TYR A 343 -6.41 12.62 -4.12
N PRO A 344 -6.42 13.68 -3.30
CA PRO A 344 -6.77 15.02 -3.78
C PRO A 344 -5.70 15.53 -4.76
N GLN A 345 -6.14 15.93 -5.94
CA GLN A 345 -5.30 16.48 -7.03
C GLN A 345 -5.61 17.94 -7.27
#